data_025a85492798f52d36daa8986e321f70
#
_entry.id   025a85492798f52d36daa8986e321f70
#
_cell.length_a   1.000
_cell.length_b   1.000
_cell.length_c   1.000
_cell.angle_alpha   90.00
_cell.angle_beta   90.00
_cell.angle_gamma   90.00
#
_symmetry.space_group_name_H-M   'P 1'
#
loop_
_entity.id
_entity.type
_entity.pdbx_description
1 polymer ?
#
loop_
_entity_poly.entity_id
_entity_poly.type
_entity_poly.pdbx_seq_one_letter_code
_entity_poly.pdbx_strand_id
1 'polypeptide(L)'
;MVIWNGTHLIGTSPKCARRSIINWGEENGFVQLGDADVKNIKEAKAIYLVRNPNGRLPKQIQTVTKRFASAHGKEPLSEWNDTEELMTETLEDDPKDWYNINPVHLQTQTSASERYKNINWTFIKLDDFSNWAVKNGYEKFELYPENADPELIALITLFIEESGVESLYKEDFELYNSI
;
A
#
# COMPACT_ATOMS: atom_id res chain seq x y z
N MET A 1 -4.80 -2.52 6.84
CA MET A 1 -6.28 -2.71 6.74
C MET A 1 -6.59 -4.19 6.70
N VAL A 2 -7.67 -4.59 7.35
CA VAL A 2 -8.13 -6.00 7.37
C VAL A 2 -9.64 -6.02 7.15
N ILE A 3 -10.14 -6.96 6.32
CA ILE A 3 -11.57 -7.24 6.14
C ILE A 3 -11.85 -8.72 6.44
N TRP A 4 -13.08 -9.02 6.88
CA TRP A 4 -13.49 -10.33 7.40
C TRP A 4 -14.95 -10.67 7.08
N ASN A 5 -15.24 -11.94 6.76
CA ASN A 5 -16.61 -12.41 6.49
C ASN A 5 -17.03 -13.68 7.30
N GLY A 6 -16.36 -13.98 8.39
CA GLY A 6 -16.63 -15.19 9.18
C GLY A 6 -15.77 -16.41 8.79
N THR A 7 -15.17 -16.42 7.60
CA THR A 7 -14.36 -17.53 7.09
C THR A 7 -12.99 -17.07 6.60
N HIS A 8 -12.95 -16.05 5.75
CA HIS A 8 -11.74 -15.52 5.17
C HIS A 8 -11.38 -14.17 5.79
N LEU A 9 -10.10 -14.00 6.10
CA LEU A 9 -9.50 -12.77 6.57
C LEU A 9 -8.55 -12.25 5.49
N ILE A 10 -8.77 -11.03 5.02
CA ILE A 10 -7.96 -10.42 3.97
C ILE A 10 -7.25 -9.21 4.54
N GLY A 11 -5.92 -9.28 4.60
CA GLY A 11 -5.04 -8.19 5.00
C GLY A 11 -4.40 -7.49 3.82
N THR A 12 -4.12 -6.20 3.97
CA THR A 12 -3.35 -5.43 2.98
C THR A 12 -2.70 -4.21 3.62
N SER A 13 -1.56 -3.83 3.07
CA SER A 13 -0.84 -2.60 3.43
C SER A 13 -1.43 -1.36 2.71
N PRO A 14 -1.06 -0.14 3.13
CA PRO A 14 -1.36 1.07 2.37
C PRO A 14 -0.87 0.98 0.92
N LYS A 15 -1.62 1.59 0.01
CA LYS A 15 -1.34 1.61 -1.44
C LYS A 15 -1.39 0.24 -2.16
N CYS A 16 -1.99 -0.75 -1.51
CA CYS A 16 -2.34 -2.03 -2.11
C CYS A 16 -3.84 -2.08 -2.43
N ALA A 17 -4.32 -1.20 -3.31
CA ALA A 17 -5.71 -1.16 -3.80
C ALA A 17 -6.80 -1.10 -2.70
N ARG A 18 -6.52 -0.43 -1.56
CA ARG A 18 -7.41 -0.42 -0.39
C ARG A 18 -8.88 -0.13 -0.72
N ARG A 19 -9.14 0.90 -1.55
CA ARG A 19 -10.52 1.30 -1.90
C ARG A 19 -11.23 0.19 -2.67
N SER A 20 -10.57 -0.36 -3.69
CA SER A 20 -11.11 -1.46 -4.50
C SER A 20 -11.41 -2.69 -3.63
N ILE A 21 -10.52 -3.02 -2.69
CA ILE A 21 -10.68 -4.18 -1.78
C ILE A 21 -11.84 -3.96 -0.80
N ILE A 22 -12.04 -2.75 -0.28
CA ILE A 22 -13.16 -2.46 0.61
C ILE A 22 -14.47 -2.62 -0.14
N ASN A 23 -14.63 -1.96 -1.29
CA ASN A 23 -15.87 -2.00 -2.05
C ASN A 23 -16.21 -3.44 -2.51
N TRP A 24 -15.23 -4.13 -3.09
CA TRP A 24 -15.40 -5.55 -3.44
C TRP A 24 -15.75 -6.41 -2.22
N GLY A 25 -15.11 -6.13 -1.09
CA GLY A 25 -15.36 -6.86 0.15
C GLY A 25 -16.78 -6.67 0.66
N GLU A 26 -17.30 -5.44 0.66
CA GLU A 26 -18.68 -5.13 1.07
C GLU A 26 -19.70 -5.86 0.17
N GLU A 27 -19.47 -5.90 -1.15
CA GLU A 27 -20.29 -6.63 -2.13
C GLU A 27 -20.27 -8.15 -1.88
N ASN A 28 -19.19 -8.68 -1.32
CA ASN A 28 -18.98 -10.11 -1.04
C ASN A 28 -19.17 -10.48 0.45
N GLY A 29 -19.82 -9.61 1.24
CA GLY A 29 -20.19 -9.88 2.62
C GLY A 29 -19.04 -9.75 3.63
N PHE A 30 -17.95 -9.06 3.27
CA PHE A 30 -16.88 -8.74 4.20
C PHE A 30 -17.15 -7.42 4.92
N VAL A 31 -16.68 -7.35 6.16
CA VAL A 31 -16.69 -6.11 6.97
C VAL A 31 -15.26 -5.69 7.29
N GLN A 32 -15.01 -4.40 7.35
CA GLN A 32 -13.71 -3.88 7.78
C GLN A 32 -13.58 -4.04 9.29
N LEU A 33 -12.43 -4.57 9.74
CA LEU A 33 -12.12 -4.75 11.15
C LEU A 33 -11.15 -3.70 11.68
N GLY A 34 -11.35 -3.32 12.94
CA GLY A 34 -10.35 -2.62 13.74
C GLY A 34 -9.24 -3.54 14.24
N ASP A 35 -8.12 -2.97 14.65
CA ASP A 35 -6.96 -3.74 15.13
C ASP A 35 -7.28 -4.61 16.35
N ALA A 36 -8.17 -4.14 17.24
CA ALA A 36 -8.59 -4.90 18.42
C ALA A 36 -9.38 -6.15 18.03
N ASP A 37 -10.23 -6.05 17.01
CA ASP A 37 -11.07 -7.16 16.54
C ASP A 37 -10.22 -8.22 15.85
N VAL A 38 -9.24 -7.80 15.03
CA VAL A 38 -8.32 -8.71 14.34
C VAL A 38 -7.54 -9.58 15.35
N LYS A 39 -7.12 -9.02 16.49
CA LYS A 39 -6.39 -9.74 17.53
C LYS A 39 -7.21 -10.84 18.19
N ASN A 40 -8.53 -10.75 18.12
CA ASN A 40 -9.46 -11.72 18.71
C ASN A 40 -9.80 -12.88 17.77
N ILE A 41 -9.42 -12.82 16.49
CA ILE A 41 -9.66 -13.89 15.54
C ILE A 41 -8.67 -15.04 15.81
N LYS A 42 -9.20 -16.21 16.16
CA LYS A 42 -8.40 -17.39 16.47
C LYS A 42 -8.24 -18.33 15.29
N GLU A 43 -9.25 -18.41 14.45
CA GLU A 43 -9.27 -19.29 13.28
C GLU A 43 -9.78 -18.55 12.06
N ALA A 44 -8.97 -18.49 11.02
CA ALA A 44 -9.32 -17.87 9.76
C ALA A 44 -8.49 -18.46 8.62
N LYS A 45 -9.07 -18.52 7.44
CA LYS A 45 -8.29 -18.65 6.20
C LYS A 45 -7.77 -17.26 5.84
N ALA A 46 -6.58 -16.95 6.32
CA ALA A 46 -6.01 -15.61 6.24
C ALA A 46 -5.09 -15.45 5.03
N ILE A 47 -5.37 -14.44 4.22
CA ILE A 47 -4.51 -14.03 3.12
C ILE A 47 -4.05 -12.60 3.30
N TYR A 48 -2.83 -12.30 2.86
CA TYR A 48 -2.29 -10.95 2.84
C TYR A 48 -1.91 -10.58 1.41
N LEU A 49 -2.51 -9.48 0.92
CA LEU A 49 -2.31 -9.03 -0.45
C LEU A 49 -1.05 -8.19 -0.56
N VAL A 50 -0.15 -8.61 -1.45
CA VAL A 50 1.13 -7.98 -1.73
C VAL A 50 1.09 -7.37 -3.13
N ARG A 51 1.40 -6.09 -3.24
CA ARG A 51 1.52 -5.39 -4.51
C ARG A 51 2.99 -5.35 -4.93
N ASN A 52 3.23 -5.38 -6.26
CA ASN A 52 4.56 -5.17 -6.81
C ASN A 52 5.16 -3.86 -6.24
N PRO A 53 6.32 -3.90 -5.57
CA PRO A 53 6.94 -2.72 -4.97
C PRO A 53 7.20 -1.60 -5.99
N ASN A 54 7.61 -1.92 -7.22
CA ASN A 54 7.81 -0.93 -8.29
C ASN A 54 6.54 -0.12 -8.61
N GLY A 55 5.36 -0.73 -8.52
CA GLY A 55 4.09 -0.04 -8.72
C GLY A 55 3.54 0.61 -7.45
N ARG A 56 4.01 0.17 -6.27
CA ARG A 56 3.53 0.66 -4.98
C ARG A 56 4.32 1.87 -4.48
N LEU A 57 5.64 1.82 -4.54
CA LEU A 57 6.55 2.81 -3.97
C LEU A 57 6.34 4.22 -4.53
N PRO A 58 6.25 4.44 -5.86
CA PRO A 58 5.97 5.77 -6.40
C PRO A 58 4.67 6.38 -5.87
N LYS A 59 3.64 5.55 -5.65
CA LYS A 59 2.35 5.99 -5.11
C LYS A 59 2.38 6.32 -3.61
N GLN A 60 3.26 5.69 -2.87
CA GLN A 60 3.51 6.05 -1.48
C GLN A 60 4.15 7.42 -1.40
N ILE A 61 5.22 7.64 -2.15
CA ILE A 61 5.95 8.91 -2.21
C ILE A 61 5.00 10.02 -2.68
N GLN A 62 4.27 9.85 -3.77
CA GLN A 62 3.27 10.81 -4.24
C GLN A 62 2.28 11.22 -3.13
N THR A 63 1.87 10.28 -2.29
CA THR A 63 0.91 10.59 -1.22
C THR A 63 1.54 11.39 -0.11
N VAL A 64 2.78 11.08 0.25
CA VAL A 64 3.53 11.81 1.29
C VAL A 64 3.80 13.23 0.81
N THR A 65 4.31 13.40 -0.39
CA THR A 65 4.56 14.71 -1.01
C THR A 65 3.30 15.58 -1.05
N LYS A 66 2.17 15.04 -1.51
CA LYS A 66 0.90 15.78 -1.52
C LYS A 66 0.43 16.20 -0.12
N ARG A 67 0.63 15.38 0.88
CA ARG A 67 0.27 15.71 2.27
C ARG A 67 1.20 16.75 2.87
N PHE A 68 2.47 16.67 2.57
CA PHE A 68 3.44 17.67 2.99
C PHE A 68 3.10 19.04 2.40
N ALA A 69 2.83 19.11 1.09
CA ALA A 69 2.41 20.32 0.42
C ALA A 69 1.15 20.94 1.07
N SER A 70 0.14 20.12 1.31
CA SER A 70 -1.09 20.57 1.97
C SER A 70 -0.86 21.09 3.38
N ALA A 71 0.01 20.44 4.15
CA ALA A 71 0.34 20.87 5.52
C ALA A 71 1.08 22.22 5.58
N HIS A 72 1.80 22.57 4.51
CA HIS A 72 2.55 23.83 4.41
C HIS A 72 1.79 24.93 3.65
N GLY A 73 0.49 24.73 3.34
CA GLY A 73 -0.33 25.72 2.64
C GLY A 73 0.07 25.94 1.19
N LYS A 74 0.96 25.09 0.64
CA LYS A 74 1.29 25.04 -0.77
C LYS A 74 0.19 24.22 -1.45
N GLU A 75 -0.70 24.89 -2.20
CA GLU A 75 -1.77 24.19 -2.94
C GLU A 75 -1.15 23.11 -3.85
N PRO A 76 -1.74 21.90 -3.86
CA PRO A 76 -1.09 20.81 -4.55
C PRO A 76 -1.13 21.02 -6.05
N LEU A 77 0.04 21.28 -6.66
CA LEU A 77 0.41 20.67 -7.93
C LEU A 77 -0.24 21.19 -9.20
N SER A 78 -0.62 22.45 -9.27
CA SER A 78 -0.90 23.06 -10.59
C SER A 78 0.36 23.53 -11.34
N GLU A 79 1.51 23.55 -10.66
CA GLU A 79 2.79 23.99 -11.22
C GLU A 79 3.92 22.99 -10.88
N TRP A 80 4.51 22.38 -11.92
CA TRP A 80 5.57 21.36 -11.82
C TRP A 80 6.81 21.80 -11.06
N ASN A 81 7.20 23.08 -11.18
CA ASN A 81 8.35 23.65 -10.49
C ASN A 81 8.17 23.53 -8.96
N ASP A 82 6.97 23.78 -8.47
CA ASP A 82 6.67 23.65 -7.04
C ASP A 82 6.73 22.18 -6.57
N THR A 83 6.45 21.24 -7.45
CA THR A 83 6.51 19.81 -7.10
C THR A 83 7.94 19.30 -7.02
N GLU A 84 8.80 19.70 -7.95
CA GLU A 84 10.22 19.33 -7.93
C GLU A 84 10.91 19.96 -6.73
N GLU A 85 10.69 21.24 -6.48
CA GLU A 85 11.17 21.95 -5.30
C GLU A 85 10.65 21.32 -4.03
N LEU A 86 9.37 20.98 -3.97
CA LEU A 86 8.74 20.33 -2.83
C LEU A 86 9.26 18.91 -2.60
N MET A 87 9.52 18.14 -3.67
CA MET A 87 10.16 16.85 -3.56
C MET A 87 11.58 17.00 -3.04
N THR A 88 12.35 17.95 -3.55
CA THR A 88 13.70 18.24 -3.10
C THR A 88 13.70 18.65 -1.64
N GLU A 89 12.84 19.59 -1.22
CA GLU A 89 12.68 19.98 0.18
C GLU A 89 12.20 18.84 1.10
N THR A 90 11.33 17.95 0.60
CA THR A 90 10.78 16.85 1.40
C THR A 90 11.74 15.67 1.48
N LEU A 91 12.61 15.52 0.50
CA LEU A 91 13.44 14.34 0.27
C LEU A 91 14.95 14.62 0.52
N GLU A 92 15.33 15.86 0.81
CA GLU A 92 16.69 16.20 1.30
C GLU A 92 16.98 15.59 2.68
N ASP A 93 15.95 15.31 3.48
CA ASP A 93 16.10 14.57 4.72
C ASP A 93 16.41 13.08 4.40
N ASP A 94 17.29 12.48 5.19
CA ASP A 94 17.69 11.06 5.03
C ASP A 94 16.44 10.20 4.85
N PRO A 95 16.34 9.37 3.79
CA PRO A 95 15.20 8.49 3.56
C PRO A 95 14.77 7.68 4.78
N LYS A 96 15.67 7.42 5.72
CA LYS A 96 15.37 6.80 7.01
C LYS A 96 14.41 7.63 7.87
N ASP A 97 14.43 8.96 7.72
CA ASP A 97 13.57 9.87 8.47
C ASP A 97 12.15 9.93 7.88
N TRP A 98 11.95 9.49 6.65
CA TRP A 98 10.62 9.38 6.06
C TRP A 98 9.67 8.48 6.84
N TYR A 99 10.20 7.44 7.49
CA TYR A 99 9.40 6.61 8.40
C TYR A 99 8.84 7.42 9.57
N ASN A 100 9.56 8.44 10.02
CA ASN A 100 9.12 9.31 11.09
C ASN A 100 8.07 10.33 10.61
N ILE A 101 8.17 10.78 9.36
CA ILE A 101 7.23 11.75 8.76
C ILE A 101 5.87 11.12 8.49
N ASN A 102 5.84 9.90 7.97
CA ASN A 102 4.57 9.21 7.69
C ASN A 102 4.70 7.68 7.77
N PRO A 103 4.87 7.12 8.99
CA PRO A 103 5.15 5.69 9.18
C PRO A 103 4.06 4.77 8.60
N VAL A 104 2.82 5.25 8.50
CA VAL A 104 1.71 4.44 7.98
C VAL A 104 1.80 4.26 6.47
N HIS A 105 2.23 5.28 5.73
CA HIS A 105 2.26 5.22 4.26
C HIS A 105 3.59 4.73 3.70
N LEU A 106 4.68 4.91 4.43
CA LEU A 106 6.02 4.52 3.99
C LEU A 106 6.46 3.14 4.53
N GLN A 107 5.70 2.53 5.44
CA GLN A 107 6.02 1.19 5.95
C GLN A 107 6.09 0.15 4.83
N THR A 108 6.97 -0.82 4.97
CA THR A 108 7.05 -1.99 4.08
C THR A 108 5.78 -2.84 4.19
N GLN A 109 5.50 -3.67 3.18
CA GLN A 109 4.39 -4.62 3.22
C GLN A 109 4.66 -5.70 4.26
N THR A 110 5.91 -6.12 4.38
CA THR A 110 6.40 -7.06 5.38
C THR A 110 6.11 -6.54 6.79
N SER A 111 6.57 -5.34 7.12
CA SER A 111 6.31 -4.71 8.43
C SER A 111 4.81 -4.52 8.71
N ALA A 112 4.03 -4.15 7.68
CA ALA A 112 2.59 -4.00 7.82
C ALA A 112 1.87 -5.32 8.14
N SER A 113 2.34 -6.45 7.61
CA SER A 113 1.78 -7.77 7.90
C SER A 113 2.15 -8.24 9.31
N GLU A 114 3.35 -7.93 9.78
CA GLU A 114 3.84 -8.29 11.11
C GLU A 114 3.07 -7.64 12.27
N ARG A 115 2.32 -6.56 11.98
CA ARG A 115 1.43 -5.93 12.96
C ARG A 115 0.44 -6.91 13.60
N TYR A 116 0.11 -7.99 12.89
CA TYR A 116 -0.82 -9.05 13.32
C TYR A 116 -0.09 -10.38 13.42
N LYS A 117 0.92 -10.46 14.32
CA LYS A 117 1.79 -11.65 14.51
C LYS A 117 1.04 -12.93 14.91
N ASN A 118 -0.18 -12.80 15.43
CA ASN A 118 -1.05 -13.92 15.79
C ASN A 118 -1.79 -14.53 14.59
N ILE A 119 -1.71 -13.91 13.41
CA ILE A 119 -2.35 -14.40 12.20
C ILE A 119 -1.31 -15.08 11.31
N ASN A 120 -1.60 -16.31 10.93
CA ASN A 120 -0.79 -17.05 9.96
C ASN A 120 -1.22 -16.66 8.54
N TRP A 121 -0.54 -15.68 7.96
CA TRP A 121 -0.85 -15.14 6.63
C TRP A 121 -0.36 -16.05 5.50
N THR A 122 -1.23 -16.33 4.54
CA THR A 122 -0.81 -16.79 3.20
C THR A 122 -0.68 -15.55 2.31
N PHE A 123 0.52 -15.28 1.81
CA PHE A 123 0.75 -14.12 0.93
C PHE A 123 0.32 -14.43 -0.50
N ILE A 124 -0.37 -13.49 -1.12
CA ILE A 124 -0.87 -13.57 -2.50
C ILE A 124 -0.57 -12.26 -3.21
N LYS A 125 -0.08 -12.33 -4.46
CA LYS A 125 0.06 -11.14 -5.30
C LYS A 125 -1.30 -10.50 -5.54
N LEU A 126 -1.35 -9.18 -5.48
CA LEU A 126 -2.59 -8.44 -5.78
C LEU A 126 -3.12 -8.77 -7.18
N ASP A 127 -2.21 -9.01 -8.14
CA ASP A 127 -2.55 -9.36 -9.51
C ASP A 127 -3.26 -10.73 -9.62
N ASP A 128 -2.99 -11.64 -8.68
CA ASP A 128 -3.62 -12.96 -8.60
C ASP A 128 -4.90 -12.98 -7.75
N PHE A 129 -5.22 -11.88 -7.08
CA PHE A 129 -6.34 -11.83 -6.14
C PHE A 129 -7.69 -12.10 -6.80
N SER A 130 -7.89 -11.67 -8.05
CA SER A 130 -9.12 -11.95 -8.80
C SER A 130 -9.34 -13.46 -9.00
N ASN A 131 -8.28 -14.20 -9.34
CA ASN A 131 -8.33 -15.65 -9.50
C ASN A 131 -8.62 -16.36 -8.17
N TRP A 132 -7.98 -15.87 -7.09
CA TRP A 132 -8.24 -16.38 -5.74
C TRP A 132 -9.72 -16.15 -5.33
N ALA A 133 -10.27 -14.97 -5.59
CA ALA A 133 -11.65 -14.64 -5.27
C ALA A 133 -12.62 -15.61 -5.94
N VAL A 134 -12.53 -15.77 -7.26
CA VAL A 134 -13.38 -16.68 -8.03
C VAL A 134 -13.25 -18.13 -7.56
N LYS A 135 -12.03 -18.62 -7.30
CA LYS A 135 -11.78 -19.98 -6.78
C LYS A 135 -12.43 -20.23 -5.42
N ASN A 136 -12.62 -19.19 -4.61
CA ASN A 136 -13.25 -19.29 -3.30
C ASN A 136 -14.74 -18.92 -3.31
N GLY A 137 -15.36 -18.79 -4.48
CA GLY A 137 -16.80 -18.58 -4.65
C GLY A 137 -17.24 -17.11 -4.49
N TYR A 138 -16.31 -16.17 -4.62
CA TYR A 138 -16.59 -14.75 -4.60
C TYR A 138 -16.66 -14.17 -6.01
N GLU A 139 -17.21 -12.97 -6.12
CA GLU A 139 -17.19 -12.23 -7.38
C GLU A 139 -15.77 -11.85 -7.79
N LYS A 140 -15.58 -11.70 -9.10
CA LYS A 140 -14.32 -11.28 -9.69
C LYS A 140 -13.90 -9.92 -9.10
N PHE A 141 -12.65 -9.83 -8.64
CA PHE A 141 -12.08 -8.57 -8.19
C PHE A 141 -11.62 -7.71 -9.36
N GLU A 142 -11.97 -6.45 -9.34
CA GLU A 142 -11.50 -5.46 -10.31
C GLU A 142 -10.87 -4.26 -9.60
N LEU A 143 -9.72 -3.81 -10.13
CA LEU A 143 -9.09 -2.59 -9.64
C LEU A 143 -9.86 -1.38 -10.16
N TYR A 144 -10.24 -0.48 -9.25
CA TYR A 144 -10.69 0.83 -9.67
C TYR A 144 -9.57 1.61 -10.35
N PRO A 145 -9.89 2.39 -11.40
CA PRO A 145 -8.93 3.27 -12.04
C PRO A 145 -8.29 4.19 -10.98
N GLU A 146 -6.99 4.23 -10.94
CA GLU A 146 -6.28 5.15 -10.07
C GLU A 146 -6.11 6.49 -10.79
N ASN A 147 -6.39 7.59 -10.10
CA ASN A 147 -6.00 8.93 -10.53
C ASN A 147 -4.48 9.06 -10.33
N ALA A 148 -3.72 8.45 -11.20
CA ALA A 148 -2.28 8.64 -11.27
C ALA A 148 -2.02 9.86 -12.15
N ASP A 149 -1.15 10.74 -11.70
CA ASP A 149 -0.53 11.77 -12.52
C ASP A 149 0.70 11.13 -13.17
N PRO A 150 0.68 10.84 -14.49
CA PRO A 150 1.76 10.08 -15.13
C PRO A 150 3.10 10.82 -15.08
N GLU A 151 3.06 12.15 -15.14
CA GLU A 151 4.26 12.97 -15.16
C GLU A 151 4.89 12.98 -13.77
N LEU A 152 4.11 13.21 -12.71
CA LEU A 152 4.57 13.11 -11.34
C LEU A 152 5.11 11.70 -11.01
N ILE A 153 4.47 10.67 -11.50
CA ILE A 153 4.95 9.29 -11.30
C ILE A 153 6.29 9.07 -12.00
N ALA A 154 6.50 9.62 -13.21
CA ALA A 154 7.78 9.52 -13.90
C ALA A 154 8.90 10.22 -13.12
N LEU A 155 8.66 11.43 -12.62
CA LEU A 155 9.61 12.17 -11.79
C LEU A 155 9.97 11.40 -10.49
N ILE A 156 8.96 10.89 -9.80
CA ILE A 156 9.17 10.08 -8.59
C ILE A 156 9.97 8.80 -8.91
N THR A 157 9.76 8.20 -10.07
CA THR A 157 10.50 7.00 -10.48
C THR A 157 11.97 7.31 -10.67
N LEU A 158 12.31 8.41 -11.35
CA LEU A 158 13.69 8.85 -11.48
C LEU A 158 14.33 9.12 -10.11
N PHE A 159 13.62 9.81 -9.23
CA PHE A 159 14.09 10.07 -7.88
C PHE A 159 14.39 8.75 -7.09
N ILE A 160 13.51 7.75 -7.20
CA ILE A 160 13.72 6.44 -6.57
C ILE A 160 15.02 5.79 -7.06
N GLU A 161 15.27 5.84 -8.37
CA GLU A 161 16.47 5.28 -8.99
C GLU A 161 17.75 5.99 -8.53
N GLU A 162 17.72 7.32 -8.41
CA GLU A 162 18.86 8.14 -8.03
C GLU A 162 19.17 8.09 -6.52
N SER A 163 18.14 8.09 -5.68
CA SER A 163 18.29 8.14 -4.22
C SER A 163 18.65 6.81 -3.57
N GLY A 164 18.49 5.69 -4.29
CA GLY A 164 18.69 4.36 -3.74
C GLY A 164 17.69 3.95 -2.66
N VAL A 165 16.58 4.67 -2.56
CA VAL A 165 15.50 4.40 -1.58
C VAL A 165 14.91 3.01 -1.72
N GLU A 166 15.05 2.36 -2.88
CA GLU A 166 14.64 0.97 -3.10
C GLU A 166 15.29 0.01 -2.09
N SER A 167 16.50 0.32 -1.63
CA SER A 167 17.20 -0.51 -0.66
C SER A 167 16.44 -0.65 0.66
N LEU A 168 15.63 0.36 1.05
CA LEU A 168 14.79 0.33 2.24
C LEU A 168 13.59 -0.62 2.09
N TYR A 169 13.25 -1.00 0.86
CA TYR A 169 12.12 -1.89 0.52
C TYR A 169 12.58 -3.26 0.02
N LYS A 170 13.86 -3.60 0.23
CA LYS A 170 14.44 -4.87 -0.19
C LYS A 170 13.59 -6.07 0.26
N GLU A 171 13.11 -6.07 1.48
CA GLU A 171 12.25 -7.13 2.03
C GLU A 171 10.93 -7.27 1.26
N ASP A 172 10.35 -6.16 0.79
CA ASP A 172 9.13 -6.19 -0.02
C ASP A 172 9.37 -6.82 -1.40
N PHE A 173 10.55 -6.56 -2.01
CA PHE A 173 10.94 -7.19 -3.26
C PHE A 173 11.19 -8.69 -3.08
N GLU A 174 11.89 -9.07 -2.02
CA GLU A 174 12.13 -10.47 -1.67
C GLU A 174 10.82 -11.22 -1.43
N LEU A 175 9.91 -10.64 -0.64
CA LEU A 175 8.57 -11.19 -0.41
C LEU A 175 7.80 -11.35 -1.72
N TYR A 176 7.70 -10.30 -2.54
CA TYR A 176 6.95 -10.33 -3.80
C TYR A 176 7.49 -11.37 -4.80
N ASN A 177 8.80 -11.57 -4.83
CA ASN A 177 9.44 -12.54 -5.72
C ASN A 177 9.37 -13.99 -5.21
N SER A 178 9.06 -14.19 -3.92
CA SER A 178 8.98 -15.51 -3.29
C SER A 178 7.61 -16.17 -3.39
N ILE A 179 6.57 -15.44 -3.77
CA ILE A 179 5.17 -15.88 -3.85
C ILE A 179 4.65 -16.08 -5.25
#